data_1e928741bfc0b8099b30a75e1d6ccf2b
#
_entry.id   1e928741bfc0b8099b30a75e1d6ccf2b
#
_cell.length_a   1.000
_cell.length_b   1.000
_cell.length_c   1.000
_cell.angle_alpha   90.00
_cell.angle_beta   90.00
_cell.angle_gamma   90.00
#
_symmetry.space_group_name_H-M   'P 1'
#
loop_
_entity.id
_entity.type
_entity.pdbx_description
1 polymer ?
#
loop_
_entity_poly.entity_id
_entity_poly.type
_entity_poly.pdbx_seq_one_letter_code
_entity_poly.pdbx_strand_id
1 'polypeptide(L)'
;MNIFNDIVSKNKQYYIQDLKDLIRTSKYGTNSVQDHLLEKFTNLKCINDDYNFDPKKIDLVEEFANETKHGKKYERAIVAKYKGESDGKNIILFSHPDTEVYANDDGWDHDPFEPKISNNKLSGWGIADDLAGVAMMYHCLDLIKKSGIRLKGDITLASTPSKNHARGIASVLDKEYFADSAIYLHPAESGKGLKDIKAFTPGQIVFSIKFTGKKPDTNEPAHTAMCHLGHNPMIDALDVIEELRKYESERIREIHHPLLEKHVGRSTNLLFSFFEYGNSEALDIVHETCKLGCALSIIPGEKLEDIKNKIQKRVDVVVDKNEWMKENPPELKWVSGVSSASTDIKSNIYEITHKIFTNNNISPKINPLHTSSDIRNPIVQKGIPTLGFGPICGNLTMSNETNEWLDLEDYFKALCITAEIVTTYCNE
;
A
#
# COMPACT_ATOMS: atom_id res chain seq x y z
N MET A 1 19.17 -0.45 31.29
CA MET A 1 18.59 0.66 30.50
C MET A 1 19.16 0.53 29.10
N ASN A 2 18.37 0.57 28.06
CA ASN A 2 18.87 0.40 26.67
C ASN A 2 19.63 1.68 26.30
N ILE A 3 20.86 1.60 25.80
CA ILE A 3 21.73 2.74 25.39
C ILE A 3 20.97 3.74 24.50
N PHE A 4 20.08 3.25 23.64
CA PHE A 4 19.28 4.08 22.73
C PHE A 4 18.31 5.01 23.48
N ASN A 5 17.69 4.54 24.57
CA ASN A 5 16.81 5.36 25.40
C ASN A 5 17.54 6.55 26.02
N ASP A 6 18.78 6.35 26.48
CA ASP A 6 19.59 7.41 27.09
C ASP A 6 19.99 8.47 26.06
N ILE A 7 20.32 8.03 24.82
CA ILE A 7 20.66 8.95 23.72
C ILE A 7 19.43 9.73 23.25
N VAL A 8 18.31 9.04 23.09
CA VAL A 8 17.04 9.69 22.70
C VAL A 8 16.64 10.74 23.74
N SER A 9 16.70 10.41 25.04
CA SER A 9 16.38 11.36 26.11
C SER A 9 17.20 12.64 26.05
N LYS A 10 18.48 12.52 25.75
CA LYS A 10 19.40 13.68 25.60
C LYS A 10 19.19 14.49 24.33
N ASN A 11 18.65 13.87 23.26
CA ASN A 11 18.49 14.50 21.96
C ASN A 11 17.00 14.72 21.58
N LYS A 12 16.06 14.56 22.52
CA LYS A 12 14.62 14.60 22.27
C LYS A 12 14.18 15.86 21.52
N GLN A 13 14.68 17.03 21.95
CA GLN A 13 14.32 18.32 21.33
C GLN A 13 14.85 18.44 19.90
N TYR A 14 16.03 17.89 19.62
CA TYR A 14 16.59 17.85 18.27
C TYR A 14 15.68 17.05 17.32
N TYR A 15 15.27 15.86 17.72
CA TYR A 15 14.38 15.01 16.90
C TYR A 15 12.99 15.62 16.71
N ILE A 16 12.43 16.26 17.76
CA ILE A 16 11.15 16.98 17.65
C ILE A 16 11.27 18.17 16.68
N GLN A 17 12.34 18.94 16.76
CA GLN A 17 12.54 20.07 15.86
C GLN A 17 12.65 19.61 14.42
N ASP A 18 13.34 18.52 14.19
CA ASP A 18 13.52 17.94 12.86
C ASP A 18 12.20 17.44 12.25
N LEU A 19 11.33 16.79 13.03
CA LEU A 19 9.96 16.46 12.62
C LEU A 19 9.15 17.71 12.23
N LYS A 20 9.29 18.79 13.02
CA LYS A 20 8.63 20.07 12.72
C LYS A 20 9.12 20.68 11.42
N ASP A 21 10.42 20.60 11.18
CA ASP A 21 11.04 21.15 9.97
C ASP A 21 10.62 20.37 8.72
N LEU A 22 10.43 19.05 8.81
CA LEU A 22 9.86 18.24 7.74
C LEU A 22 8.42 18.65 7.39
N ILE A 23 7.57 18.88 8.40
CA ILE A 23 6.20 19.38 8.18
C ILE A 23 6.24 20.74 7.45
N ARG A 24 7.07 21.68 7.89
CA ARG A 24 7.20 22.97 7.23
C ARG A 24 7.72 22.87 5.81
N THR A 25 8.68 21.97 5.60
CA THR A 25 9.29 21.73 4.29
C THR A 25 8.29 21.11 3.32
N SER A 26 7.38 20.24 3.78
CA SER A 26 6.38 19.60 2.94
C SER A 26 5.42 20.58 2.26
N LYS A 27 5.24 21.77 2.82
CA LYS A 27 4.48 22.88 2.19
C LYS A 27 4.97 23.20 0.77
N TYR A 28 6.24 23.01 0.51
CA TYR A 28 6.88 23.32 -0.78
C TYR A 28 6.95 22.09 -1.71
N GLY A 29 6.33 20.98 -1.29
CA GLY A 29 6.19 19.74 -2.05
C GLY A 29 7.30 18.73 -1.81
N THR A 30 7.11 17.55 -2.40
CA THR A 30 7.95 16.36 -2.20
C THR A 30 9.44 16.59 -2.48
N ASN A 31 9.78 17.38 -3.53
CA ASN A 31 11.17 17.65 -3.85
C ASN A 31 11.91 18.43 -2.75
N SER A 32 11.21 19.34 -2.07
CA SER A 32 11.79 20.06 -0.94
C SER A 32 12.06 19.15 0.26
N VAL A 33 11.17 18.18 0.50
CA VAL A 33 11.41 17.13 1.50
C VAL A 33 12.62 16.28 1.11
N GLN A 34 12.76 15.92 -0.17
CA GLN A 34 13.92 15.17 -0.67
C GLN A 34 15.23 15.96 -0.53
N ASP A 35 15.23 17.29 -0.77
CA ASP A 35 16.41 18.13 -0.55
C ASP A 35 16.84 18.13 0.93
N HIS A 36 15.87 18.25 1.84
CA HIS A 36 16.12 18.17 3.28
C HIS A 36 16.73 16.81 3.66
N LEU A 37 16.21 15.70 3.12
CA LEU A 37 16.73 14.36 3.37
C LEU A 37 18.13 14.14 2.83
N LEU A 38 18.42 14.65 1.62
CA LEU A 38 19.74 14.55 1.02
C LEU A 38 20.81 15.21 1.90
N GLU A 39 20.48 16.36 2.49
CA GLU A 39 21.35 17.02 3.48
C GLU A 39 21.57 16.15 4.72
N LYS A 40 20.50 15.56 5.29
CA LYS A 40 20.60 14.67 6.46
C LYS A 40 21.45 13.44 6.17
N PHE A 41 21.23 12.77 5.05
CA PHE A 41 22.00 11.60 4.65
C PHE A 41 23.49 11.92 4.41
N THR A 42 23.75 13.10 3.83
CA THR A 42 25.14 13.58 3.64
C THR A 42 25.84 13.83 4.98
N ASN A 43 25.15 14.45 5.93
CA ASN A 43 25.67 14.69 7.28
C ASN A 43 25.93 13.37 8.03
N LEU A 44 25.15 12.34 7.76
CA LEU A 44 25.36 10.99 8.28
C LEU A 44 26.47 10.21 7.56
N LYS A 45 27.15 10.80 6.57
CA LYS A 45 28.22 10.18 5.79
C LYS A 45 27.76 8.99 4.97
N CYS A 46 26.53 9.00 4.48
CA CYS A 46 26.03 8.03 3.54
C CYS A 46 26.56 8.28 2.12
N ILE A 47 26.62 7.25 1.32
CA ILE A 47 26.81 7.33 -0.14
C ILE A 47 25.43 7.53 -0.74
N ASN A 48 25.18 8.68 -1.35
CA ASN A 48 23.87 9.06 -1.85
C ASN A 48 23.73 8.83 -3.35
N ASP A 49 22.57 8.33 -3.77
CA ASP A 49 22.10 8.28 -5.17
C ASP A 49 20.78 9.05 -5.25
N ASP A 50 20.77 10.14 -6.00
CA ASP A 50 19.64 11.04 -6.23
C ASP A 50 19.22 10.93 -7.69
N TYR A 51 18.05 10.37 -7.96
CA TYR A 51 17.62 10.07 -9.32
C TYR A 51 16.13 10.29 -9.54
N ASN A 52 15.78 10.46 -10.80
CA ASN A 52 14.38 10.50 -11.24
C ASN A 52 13.99 9.15 -11.88
N PHE A 53 12.78 8.69 -11.61
CA PHE A 53 12.19 7.52 -12.25
C PHE A 53 10.82 7.83 -12.83
N ASP A 54 10.44 7.09 -13.86
CA ASP A 54 9.09 7.13 -14.45
C ASP A 54 8.29 5.95 -13.88
N PRO A 55 7.29 6.19 -13.02
CA PRO A 55 6.49 5.11 -12.43
C PRO A 55 5.83 4.18 -13.46
N LYS A 56 5.56 4.70 -14.67
CA LYS A 56 4.94 3.92 -15.77
C LYS A 56 5.90 2.93 -16.43
N LYS A 57 7.20 3.11 -16.22
CA LYS A 57 8.25 2.26 -16.80
C LYS A 57 8.78 1.20 -15.84
N ILE A 58 8.31 1.21 -14.60
CA ILE A 58 8.67 0.18 -13.63
C ILE A 58 7.80 -1.05 -13.89
N ASP A 59 8.42 -2.09 -14.42
CA ASP A 59 7.76 -3.38 -14.62
C ASP A 59 7.62 -4.13 -13.29
N LEU A 60 6.39 -4.46 -12.93
CA LEU A 60 6.08 -5.20 -11.72
C LEU A 60 5.52 -6.58 -12.04
N VAL A 61 6.11 -7.60 -11.43
CA VAL A 61 5.58 -8.97 -11.46
C VAL A 61 4.31 -9.01 -10.62
N GLU A 62 3.29 -9.74 -11.09
CA GLU A 62 2.02 -9.93 -10.38
C GLU A 62 1.35 -8.59 -9.99
N GLU A 63 1.47 -7.59 -10.87
CA GLU A 63 0.77 -6.31 -10.75
C GLU A 63 0.47 -5.76 -12.13
N PHE A 64 -0.70 -5.16 -12.31
CA PHE A 64 -1.03 -4.35 -13.47
C PHE A 64 -2.03 -3.26 -13.09
N ALA A 65 -1.94 -2.11 -13.75
CA ALA A 65 -2.92 -1.05 -13.65
C ALA A 65 -3.14 -0.48 -15.05
N ASN A 66 -4.39 -0.25 -15.41
CA ASN A 66 -4.73 0.28 -16.73
C ASN A 66 -4.29 1.75 -16.89
N GLU A 67 -4.27 2.49 -15.79
CA GLU A 67 -3.78 3.88 -15.76
C GLU A 67 -3.17 4.16 -14.39
N THR A 68 -1.94 4.66 -14.39
CA THR A 68 -1.40 5.32 -13.20
C THR A 68 -2.07 6.68 -13.07
N LYS A 69 -2.74 6.95 -11.95
CA LYS A 69 -3.42 8.23 -11.67
C LYS A 69 -2.43 9.39 -11.47
N HIS A 70 -1.54 9.71 -12.45
CA HIS A 70 -0.49 10.68 -12.17
C HIS A 70 -0.36 11.81 -13.15
N GLY A 71 -0.32 13.00 -12.55
CA GLY A 71 0.04 14.24 -13.20
C GLY A 71 1.53 14.42 -13.50
N LYS A 72 2.44 13.73 -12.82
CA LYS A 72 3.89 13.87 -13.02
C LYS A 72 4.45 12.71 -13.82
N LYS A 73 5.27 13.04 -14.82
CA LYS A 73 5.96 12.04 -15.64
C LYS A 73 7.14 11.41 -14.89
N TYR A 74 7.77 12.15 -14.01
CA TYR A 74 8.93 11.71 -13.26
C TYR A 74 8.74 12.01 -11.76
N GLU A 75 9.13 11.06 -10.93
CA GLU A 75 9.25 11.19 -9.49
C GLU A 75 10.72 11.10 -9.10
N ARG A 76 11.12 11.84 -8.06
CA ARG A 76 12.50 11.86 -7.55
C ARG A 76 12.63 10.95 -6.36
N ALA A 77 13.56 10.01 -6.40
CA ALA A 77 13.92 9.13 -5.30
C ALA A 77 15.34 9.43 -4.80
N ILE A 78 15.56 9.25 -3.51
CA ILE A 78 16.89 9.31 -2.89
C ILE A 78 17.16 8.00 -2.17
N VAL A 79 18.29 7.39 -2.50
CA VAL A 79 18.82 6.21 -1.83
C VAL A 79 20.14 6.58 -1.19
N ALA A 80 20.28 6.29 0.10
CA ALA A 80 21.47 6.59 0.88
C ALA A 80 22.02 5.30 1.51
N LYS A 81 23.26 4.94 1.19
CA LYS A 81 23.89 3.73 1.68
C LYS A 81 24.93 4.04 2.76
N TYR A 82 24.74 3.50 3.94
CA TYR A 82 25.72 3.48 5.02
C TYR A 82 26.42 2.13 5.02
N LYS A 83 27.74 2.15 4.80
CA LYS A 83 28.59 0.96 4.74
C LYS A 83 28.86 0.38 6.12
N GLY A 84 28.61 -0.92 6.26
CA GLY A 84 29.10 -1.72 7.37
C GLY A 84 30.61 -1.98 7.29
N GLU A 85 31.19 -2.52 8.36
CA GLU A 85 32.62 -2.70 8.47
C GLU A 85 33.12 -4.12 8.04
N SER A 86 32.20 -5.06 7.87
CA SER A 86 32.53 -6.47 7.52
C SER A 86 31.33 -7.20 6.92
N ASP A 87 31.41 -8.50 6.76
CA ASP A 87 30.33 -9.34 6.31
C ASP A 87 29.26 -9.51 7.41
N GLY A 88 28.11 -8.92 7.20
CA GLY A 88 26.89 -9.01 8.01
C GLY A 88 25.66 -8.91 7.13
N LYS A 89 24.48 -9.08 7.69
CA LYS A 89 23.24 -8.96 6.94
C LYS A 89 22.94 -7.51 6.56
N ASN A 90 22.53 -7.30 5.32
CA ASN A 90 22.15 -6.00 4.79
C ASN A 90 20.66 -5.75 4.98
N ILE A 91 20.29 -4.50 5.23
CA ILE A 91 18.91 -4.11 5.43
C ILE A 91 18.55 -2.85 4.64
N ILE A 92 17.34 -2.81 4.07
CA ILE A 92 16.72 -1.60 3.53
C ILE A 92 15.71 -1.07 4.53
N LEU A 93 15.83 0.21 4.90
CA LEU A 93 14.79 0.99 5.55
C LEU A 93 14.18 1.90 4.51
N PHE A 94 12.86 1.90 4.36
CA PHE A 94 12.20 2.73 3.36
C PHE A 94 10.91 3.38 3.86
N SER A 95 10.55 4.49 3.24
CA SER A 95 9.41 5.32 3.56
C SER A 95 9.11 6.26 2.39
N HIS A 96 7.94 6.91 2.36
CA HIS A 96 7.60 7.81 1.26
C HIS A 96 7.47 9.27 1.71
N PRO A 97 8.14 10.21 1.00
CA PRO A 97 8.17 11.62 1.36
C PRO A 97 6.98 12.42 0.84
N ASP A 98 6.17 11.82 -0.05
CA ASP A 98 5.00 12.44 -0.65
C ASP A 98 3.79 12.37 0.29
N THR A 99 3.13 13.51 0.43
CA THR A 99 1.90 13.70 1.23
C THR A 99 0.70 13.89 0.31
N GLU A 100 -0.51 13.90 0.86
CA GLU A 100 -1.70 14.32 0.11
C GLU A 100 -1.55 15.74 -0.44
N VAL A 101 -2.30 16.05 -1.49
CA VAL A 101 -2.36 17.42 -2.03
C VAL A 101 -3.20 18.28 -1.10
N TYR A 102 -2.59 19.35 -0.59
CA TYR A 102 -3.32 20.29 0.25
C TYR A 102 -4.38 21.04 -0.58
N ALA A 103 -5.63 20.85 -0.24
CA ALA A 103 -6.78 21.44 -0.92
C ALA A 103 -7.36 22.69 -0.24
N ASN A 104 -6.63 23.30 0.70
CA ASN A 104 -7.06 24.45 1.50
C ASN A 104 -8.28 24.13 2.36
N ASP A 105 -8.15 23.12 3.20
CA ASP A 105 -9.24 22.58 4.04
C ASP A 105 -9.48 23.48 5.26
N ASP A 106 -10.69 24.00 5.40
CA ASP A 106 -11.12 24.87 6.52
C ASP A 106 -11.28 24.12 7.86
N GLY A 107 -11.00 22.81 7.90
CA GLY A 107 -11.22 21.96 9.08
C GLY A 107 -10.07 21.88 10.09
N TRP A 108 -8.91 22.51 9.83
CA TRP A 108 -7.76 22.46 10.72
C TRP A 108 -7.85 23.52 11.84
N ASP A 109 -7.53 23.13 13.08
CA ASP A 109 -7.49 24.04 14.24
C ASP A 109 -6.30 25.01 14.18
N HIS A 110 -5.35 24.82 13.27
CA HIS A 110 -4.15 25.64 13.07
C HIS A 110 -3.64 25.47 11.63
N ASP A 111 -2.70 26.32 11.19
CA ASP A 111 -2.03 26.13 9.91
C ASP A 111 -1.36 24.73 9.89
N PRO A 112 -1.78 23.81 8.99
CA PRO A 112 -1.27 22.45 8.96
C PRO A 112 0.24 22.36 8.71
N PHE A 113 0.85 23.39 8.16
CA PHE A 113 2.31 23.48 7.95
C PHE A 113 3.06 24.18 9.08
N GLU A 114 2.36 24.69 10.10
CA GLU A 114 2.94 25.16 11.35
C GLU A 114 2.67 24.16 12.48
N PRO A 115 3.60 23.21 12.69
CA PRO A 115 3.38 22.06 13.56
C PRO A 115 3.14 22.45 15.02
N LYS A 116 2.12 21.85 15.63
CA LYS A 116 1.71 22.13 17.00
C LYS A 116 1.85 20.89 17.87
N ILE A 117 2.36 21.07 19.10
CA ILE A 117 2.41 20.00 20.08
C ILE A 117 1.36 20.27 21.16
N SER A 118 0.48 19.30 21.39
CA SER A 118 -0.49 19.30 22.46
C SER A 118 -0.66 17.88 23.02
N ASN A 119 -0.63 17.71 24.33
CA ASN A 119 -0.82 16.40 24.98
C ASN A 119 0.08 15.29 24.38
N ASN A 120 1.36 15.60 24.20
CA ASN A 120 2.37 14.70 23.60
C ASN A 120 2.13 14.30 22.14
N LYS A 121 1.16 14.92 21.48
CA LYS A 121 0.89 14.73 20.06
C LYS A 121 1.48 15.90 19.26
N LEU A 122 2.24 15.56 18.21
CA LEU A 122 2.69 16.49 17.20
C LEU A 122 1.68 16.47 16.06
N SER A 123 1.01 17.58 15.80
CA SER A 123 0.06 17.73 14.71
C SER A 123 0.65 18.57 13.58
N GLY A 124 0.40 18.15 12.35
CA GLY A 124 0.81 18.83 11.12
C GLY A 124 0.59 17.98 9.88
N TRP A 125 0.63 18.61 8.72
CA TRP A 125 0.36 17.98 7.43
C TRP A 125 1.34 16.86 7.10
N GLY A 126 0.82 15.68 6.79
CA GLY A 126 1.59 14.52 6.35
C GLY A 126 2.49 13.92 7.42
N ILE A 127 2.35 14.30 8.70
CA ILE A 127 3.24 13.79 9.76
C ILE A 127 3.08 12.29 9.99
N ALA A 128 1.87 11.77 9.85
CA ALA A 128 1.58 10.35 10.02
C ALA A 128 1.71 9.56 8.71
N ASP A 129 1.51 10.21 7.57
CA ASP A 129 1.50 9.55 6.26
C ASP A 129 2.31 10.37 5.23
N ASP A 130 3.68 10.29 5.21
CA ASP A 130 4.54 9.39 5.99
C ASP A 130 5.84 10.11 6.46
N LEU A 131 5.78 11.42 6.78
CA LEU A 131 6.97 12.20 7.17
C LEU A 131 7.63 11.65 8.45
N ALA A 132 6.85 11.05 9.35
CA ALA A 132 7.42 10.42 10.55
C ALA A 132 8.23 9.16 10.21
N GLY A 133 7.78 8.35 9.27
CA GLY A 133 8.54 7.20 8.78
C GLY A 133 9.82 7.63 8.06
N VAL A 134 9.71 8.67 7.24
CA VAL A 134 10.86 9.34 6.60
C VAL A 134 11.88 9.78 7.64
N ALA A 135 11.44 10.47 8.71
CA ALA A 135 12.32 10.87 9.80
C ALA A 135 12.94 9.68 10.53
N MET A 136 12.16 8.62 10.79
CA MET A 136 12.66 7.42 11.46
C MET A 136 13.83 6.77 10.74
N MET A 137 13.90 6.80 9.41
CA MET A 137 15.01 6.24 8.65
C MET A 137 16.36 6.85 9.08
N TYR A 138 16.49 8.16 9.00
CA TYR A 138 17.77 8.81 9.31
C TYR A 138 17.99 9.06 10.81
N HIS A 139 16.93 9.23 11.60
CA HIS A 139 17.05 9.24 13.06
C HIS A 139 17.54 7.92 13.61
N CYS A 140 17.11 6.78 13.02
CA CYS A 140 17.62 5.46 13.38
C CYS A 140 19.12 5.36 13.15
N LEU A 141 19.62 5.75 11.98
CA LEU A 141 21.04 5.76 11.68
C LEU A 141 21.83 6.73 12.57
N ASP A 142 21.30 7.95 12.81
CA ASP A 142 21.89 8.92 13.73
C ASP A 142 22.03 8.36 15.15
N LEU A 143 20.99 7.69 15.62
CA LEU A 143 20.97 7.04 16.93
C LEU A 143 21.99 5.92 17.04
N ILE A 144 22.10 5.06 16.01
CA ILE A 144 23.10 4.01 15.95
C ILE A 144 24.54 4.62 15.96
N LYS A 145 24.79 5.65 15.18
CA LYS A 145 26.10 6.33 15.16
C LYS A 145 26.45 6.94 16.50
N LYS A 146 25.50 7.62 17.15
CA LYS A 146 25.69 8.21 18.50
C LYS A 146 25.91 7.16 19.57
N SER A 147 25.42 5.94 19.40
CA SER A 147 25.65 4.84 20.34
C SER A 147 27.07 4.28 20.29
N GLY A 148 27.81 4.53 19.22
CA GLY A 148 29.14 3.97 18.96
C GLY A 148 29.09 2.50 18.54
N ILE A 149 27.92 1.91 18.34
CA ILE A 149 27.78 0.52 17.86
C ILE A 149 28.24 0.47 16.40
N ARG A 150 29.16 -0.44 16.10
CA ARG A 150 29.61 -0.70 14.74
C ARG A 150 28.74 -1.77 14.11
N LEU A 151 28.40 -1.57 12.84
CA LEU A 151 27.61 -2.50 12.06
C LEU A 151 28.51 -3.33 11.17
N LYS A 152 28.23 -4.63 11.06
CA LYS A 152 28.87 -5.49 10.07
C LYS A 152 28.26 -5.28 8.69
N GLY A 153 26.95 -5.44 8.56
CA GLY A 153 26.21 -5.27 7.29
C GLY A 153 25.85 -3.82 6.97
N ASP A 154 25.50 -3.61 5.72
CA ASP A 154 25.12 -2.30 5.18
C ASP A 154 23.68 -1.92 5.53
N ILE A 155 23.43 -0.63 5.73
CA ILE A 155 22.08 -0.06 5.77
C ILE A 155 21.83 0.75 4.51
N THR A 156 20.75 0.48 3.81
CA THR A 156 20.23 1.30 2.73
C THR A 156 18.98 2.05 3.21
N LEU A 157 18.97 3.39 3.13
CA LEU A 157 17.85 4.25 3.42
C LEU A 157 17.22 4.69 2.11
N ALA A 158 15.95 4.40 1.87
CA ALA A 158 15.29 4.69 0.62
C ALA A 158 14.07 5.60 0.83
N SER A 159 14.19 6.86 0.43
CA SER A 159 13.09 7.82 0.39
C SER A 159 12.51 7.89 -1.02
N THR A 160 11.34 7.35 -1.21
CA THR A 160 10.74 7.18 -2.55
C THR A 160 9.28 7.57 -2.57
N PRO A 161 8.86 8.54 -3.40
CA PRO A 161 7.45 8.85 -3.59
C PRO A 161 6.68 7.59 -3.99
N SER A 162 5.57 7.32 -3.34
CA SER A 162 4.83 6.06 -3.50
C SER A 162 3.31 6.21 -3.45
N LYS A 163 2.82 7.26 -2.81
CA LYS A 163 1.42 7.46 -2.44
C LYS A 163 0.42 7.23 -3.57
N ASN A 164 0.77 7.70 -4.74
CA ASN A 164 -0.11 7.61 -5.90
C ASN A 164 0.03 6.34 -6.74
N HIS A 165 1.08 5.56 -6.63
CA HIS A 165 1.38 4.46 -7.56
C HIS A 165 2.00 3.23 -6.91
N ALA A 166 2.35 3.29 -5.62
CA ALA A 166 2.99 2.19 -4.88
C ALA A 166 4.26 1.62 -5.58
N ARG A 167 4.97 2.44 -6.40
CA ARG A 167 6.15 2.03 -7.17
C ARG A 167 7.46 2.62 -6.66
N GLY A 168 7.39 3.37 -5.55
CA GLY A 168 8.56 4.03 -5.00
C GLY A 168 9.69 3.06 -4.70
N ILE A 169 9.47 2.12 -3.78
CA ILE A 169 10.49 1.13 -3.43
C ILE A 169 10.82 0.18 -4.60
N ALA A 170 9.87 -0.08 -5.50
CA ALA A 170 10.14 -0.87 -6.69
C ALA A 170 11.21 -0.23 -7.60
N SER A 171 11.24 1.12 -7.69
CA SER A 171 12.27 1.84 -8.44
C SER A 171 13.68 1.64 -7.87
N VAL A 172 13.78 1.44 -6.56
CA VAL A 172 15.05 1.14 -5.86
C VAL A 172 15.53 -0.26 -6.22
N LEU A 173 14.59 -1.23 -6.21
CA LEU A 173 14.87 -2.62 -6.57
C LEU A 173 15.21 -2.79 -8.06
N ASP A 174 14.65 -1.96 -8.93
CA ASP A 174 14.97 -1.90 -10.36
C ASP A 174 16.40 -1.40 -10.59
N LYS A 175 16.90 -0.52 -9.75
CA LYS A 175 18.29 -0.06 -9.71
C LYS A 175 19.25 -1.02 -8.97
N GLU A 176 18.82 -2.25 -8.70
CA GLU A 176 19.62 -3.30 -8.08
C GLU A 176 20.12 -3.01 -6.66
N TYR A 177 19.41 -2.16 -5.92
CA TYR A 177 19.64 -2.04 -4.48
C TYR A 177 18.96 -3.20 -3.78
N PHE A 178 19.72 -4.24 -3.44
CA PHE A 178 19.23 -5.42 -2.75
C PHE A 178 19.75 -5.49 -1.32
N ALA A 179 18.99 -6.19 -0.48
CA ALA A 179 19.35 -6.51 0.89
C ALA A 179 18.75 -7.85 1.31
N ASP A 180 19.18 -8.38 2.43
CA ASP A 180 18.67 -9.63 2.98
C ASP A 180 17.25 -9.48 3.56
N SER A 181 16.91 -8.26 3.98
CA SER A 181 15.55 -7.91 4.43
C SER A 181 15.27 -6.42 4.28
N ALA A 182 13.99 -6.04 4.40
CA ALA A 182 13.57 -4.65 4.39
C ALA A 182 12.58 -4.32 5.51
N ILE A 183 12.55 -3.05 5.93
CA ILE A 183 11.55 -2.51 6.87
C ILE A 183 10.92 -1.28 6.26
N TYR A 184 9.60 -1.31 6.13
CA TYR A 184 8.78 -0.16 5.81
C TYR A 184 8.47 0.61 7.08
N LEU A 185 9.11 1.75 7.26
CA LEU A 185 8.89 2.62 8.42
C LEU A 185 7.70 3.52 8.13
N HIS A 186 6.55 3.14 8.66
CA HIS A 186 5.31 3.87 8.42
C HIS A 186 4.44 3.82 9.68
N PRO A 187 3.92 4.95 10.18
CA PRO A 187 3.00 4.98 11.30
C PRO A 187 1.83 4.00 11.12
N ALA A 188 1.34 3.46 12.22
CA ALA A 188 0.31 2.44 12.16
C ALA A 188 -1.08 3.07 12.05
N GLU A 189 -1.70 2.97 10.88
CA GLU A 189 -3.07 3.47 10.63
C GLU A 189 -4.12 2.78 11.52
N SER A 190 -3.80 1.62 12.08
CA SER A 190 -4.68 0.92 13.02
C SER A 190 -4.89 1.66 14.34
N GLY A 191 -4.11 2.71 14.63
CA GLY A 191 -4.09 3.41 15.91
C GLY A 191 -3.47 2.60 17.07
N LYS A 192 -2.78 1.48 16.75
CA LYS A 192 -2.19 0.58 17.76
C LYS A 192 -0.66 0.64 17.83
N GLY A 193 -0.04 1.42 16.95
CA GLY A 193 1.40 1.60 16.90
C GLY A 193 2.14 0.27 16.75
N LEU A 194 3.21 0.09 17.51
CA LEU A 194 4.05 -1.11 17.48
C LEU A 194 3.35 -2.42 17.88
N LYS A 195 2.10 -2.39 18.34
CA LYS A 195 1.33 -3.61 18.59
C LYS A 195 0.87 -4.29 17.31
N ASP A 196 0.90 -3.57 16.18
CA ASP A 196 0.56 -4.10 14.86
C ASP A 196 1.78 -4.12 13.95
N ILE A 197 2.11 -5.31 13.42
CA ILE A 197 3.15 -5.49 12.41
C ILE A 197 2.47 -5.69 11.05
N LYS A 198 2.93 -4.96 10.05
CA LYS A 198 2.60 -5.16 8.63
C LYS A 198 3.53 -6.25 8.08
N ALA A 199 3.11 -7.50 8.12
CA ALA A 199 3.83 -8.64 7.56
C ALA A 199 2.96 -9.41 6.55
N PHE A 200 1.77 -8.87 6.26
CA PHE A 200 0.79 -9.42 5.36
C PHE A 200 0.03 -8.28 4.69
N THR A 201 -0.25 -8.43 3.40
CA THR A 201 -1.18 -7.56 2.67
C THR A 201 -1.99 -8.40 1.68
N PRO A 202 -3.34 -8.32 1.68
CA PRO A 202 -4.16 -8.97 0.68
C PRO A 202 -3.95 -8.31 -0.68
N GLY A 203 -4.15 -9.10 -1.75
CA GLY A 203 -4.21 -8.59 -3.10
C GLY A 203 -5.65 -8.40 -3.57
N GLN A 204 -5.80 -7.82 -4.74
CA GLN A 204 -7.10 -7.76 -5.42
C GLN A 204 -6.93 -7.67 -6.93
N ILE A 205 -7.99 -8.06 -7.64
CA ILE A 205 -8.14 -7.84 -9.07
C ILE A 205 -9.46 -7.10 -9.32
N VAL A 206 -9.40 -6.05 -10.12
CA VAL A 206 -10.56 -5.24 -10.51
C VAL A 206 -10.81 -5.44 -12.00
N PHE A 207 -12.04 -5.70 -12.37
CA PHE A 207 -12.44 -5.92 -13.75
C PHE A 207 -13.83 -5.38 -14.05
N SER A 208 -14.12 -5.15 -15.31
CA SER A 208 -15.45 -4.80 -15.79
C SER A 208 -15.87 -5.70 -16.95
N ILE A 209 -17.16 -5.91 -17.10
CA ILE A 209 -17.74 -6.68 -18.18
C ILE A 209 -18.79 -5.81 -18.88
N LYS A 210 -18.67 -5.67 -20.20
CA LYS A 210 -19.63 -4.96 -21.02
C LYS A 210 -20.42 -5.96 -21.87
N PHE A 211 -21.72 -5.89 -21.80
CA PHE A 211 -22.66 -6.72 -22.54
C PHE A 211 -23.31 -5.89 -23.64
N THR A 212 -23.47 -6.47 -24.82
CA THR A 212 -24.11 -5.85 -25.98
C THR A 212 -25.50 -6.44 -26.18
N GLY A 213 -26.49 -5.57 -26.28
CA GLY A 213 -27.86 -5.92 -26.61
C GLY A 213 -28.26 -5.42 -27.98
N LYS A 214 -29.54 -5.57 -28.30
CA LYS A 214 -30.14 -5.12 -29.55
C LYS A 214 -31.51 -4.54 -29.30
N LYS A 215 -31.79 -3.35 -29.85
CA LYS A 215 -33.17 -2.80 -29.86
C LYS A 215 -34.07 -3.66 -30.73
N PRO A 216 -35.37 -3.74 -30.44
CA PRO A 216 -36.34 -4.36 -31.32
C PRO A 216 -36.29 -3.78 -32.73
N ASP A 217 -36.25 -4.63 -33.72
CA ASP A 217 -36.23 -4.26 -35.13
C ASP A 217 -37.68 -4.01 -35.60
N THR A 218 -38.24 -2.89 -35.21
CA THR A 218 -39.63 -2.46 -35.51
C THR A 218 -39.70 -0.95 -35.69
N ASN A 219 -40.81 -0.48 -36.26
CA ASN A 219 -41.07 0.97 -36.38
C ASN A 219 -41.34 1.64 -35.02
N GLU A 220 -41.64 0.87 -33.98
CA GLU A 220 -41.90 1.32 -32.61
C GLU A 220 -41.04 0.55 -31.60
N PRO A 221 -39.69 0.69 -31.64
CA PRO A 221 -38.76 -0.10 -30.81
C PRO A 221 -38.88 0.18 -29.31
N ALA A 222 -39.50 1.29 -28.94
CA ALA A 222 -39.70 1.70 -27.55
C ALA A 222 -40.92 1.08 -26.88
N HIS A 223 -41.74 0.27 -27.61
CA HIS A 223 -42.93 -0.32 -27.02
C HIS A 223 -42.64 -1.67 -26.37
N THR A 224 -42.96 -1.83 -25.08
CA THR A 224 -42.73 -3.09 -24.31
C THR A 224 -43.29 -4.33 -24.99
N ALA A 225 -44.42 -4.24 -25.73
CA ALA A 225 -45.00 -5.35 -26.46
C ALA A 225 -44.06 -5.95 -27.52
N MET A 226 -43.05 -5.21 -27.98
CA MET A 226 -42.08 -5.61 -29.02
C MET A 226 -40.72 -5.99 -28.42
N CYS A 227 -40.55 -5.95 -27.10
CA CYS A 227 -39.24 -6.16 -26.46
C CYS A 227 -38.61 -7.52 -26.79
N HIS A 228 -39.40 -8.56 -27.06
CA HIS A 228 -38.95 -9.89 -27.46
C HIS A 228 -38.31 -9.95 -28.86
N LEU A 229 -38.44 -8.92 -29.68
CA LEU A 229 -37.77 -8.78 -30.99
C LEU A 229 -36.37 -8.14 -30.88
N GLY A 230 -36.01 -7.68 -29.68
CA GLY A 230 -34.68 -7.21 -29.32
C GLY A 230 -33.95 -8.20 -28.44
N HIS A 231 -32.81 -7.78 -27.93
CA HIS A 231 -32.06 -8.54 -26.92
C HIS A 231 -31.67 -7.62 -25.76
N ASN A 232 -32.08 -8.00 -24.55
CA ASN A 232 -31.84 -7.19 -23.35
C ASN A 232 -30.53 -7.61 -22.65
N PRO A 233 -29.44 -6.85 -22.74
CA PRO A 233 -28.14 -7.21 -22.19
C PRO A 233 -28.13 -7.20 -20.65
N MET A 234 -29.14 -6.64 -19.98
CA MET A 234 -29.26 -6.73 -18.53
C MET A 234 -29.51 -8.16 -18.08
N ILE A 235 -30.26 -8.95 -18.85
CA ILE A 235 -30.51 -10.36 -18.53
C ILE A 235 -29.21 -11.15 -18.61
N ASP A 236 -28.40 -10.93 -19.65
CA ASP A 236 -27.09 -11.56 -19.80
C ASP A 236 -26.15 -11.21 -18.61
N ALA A 237 -26.18 -9.95 -18.18
CA ALA A 237 -25.40 -9.53 -17.02
C ALA A 237 -25.87 -10.20 -15.72
N LEU A 238 -27.17 -10.41 -15.52
CA LEU A 238 -27.71 -11.13 -14.36
C LEU A 238 -27.29 -12.60 -14.37
N ASP A 239 -27.27 -13.27 -15.52
CA ASP A 239 -26.82 -14.66 -15.65
C ASP A 239 -25.32 -14.79 -15.30
N VAL A 240 -24.49 -13.85 -15.76
CA VAL A 240 -23.07 -13.79 -15.41
C VAL A 240 -22.87 -13.48 -13.91
N ILE A 241 -23.65 -12.58 -13.33
CA ILE A 241 -23.62 -12.30 -11.88
C ILE A 241 -23.95 -13.58 -11.10
N GLU A 242 -24.97 -14.35 -11.52
CA GLU A 242 -25.33 -15.60 -10.85
C GLU A 242 -24.17 -16.62 -10.89
N GLU A 243 -23.51 -16.77 -12.04
CA GLU A 243 -22.38 -17.67 -12.18
C GLU A 243 -21.15 -17.21 -11.36
N LEU A 244 -20.86 -15.92 -11.35
CA LEU A 244 -19.79 -15.36 -10.52
C LEU A 244 -20.07 -15.49 -9.01
N ARG A 245 -21.33 -15.45 -8.58
CA ARG A 245 -21.72 -15.73 -7.19
C ARG A 245 -21.53 -17.19 -6.81
N LYS A 246 -21.76 -18.12 -7.76
CA LYS A 246 -21.41 -19.55 -7.57
C LYS A 246 -19.90 -19.70 -7.38
N TYR A 247 -19.11 -19.03 -8.21
CA TYR A 247 -17.65 -19.01 -8.08
C TYR A 247 -17.19 -18.41 -6.73
N GLU A 248 -17.79 -17.33 -6.28
CA GLU A 248 -17.51 -16.78 -4.94
C GLU A 248 -17.80 -17.82 -3.85
N SER A 249 -18.95 -18.51 -3.94
CA SER A 249 -19.34 -19.53 -2.97
C SER A 249 -18.38 -20.73 -2.94
N GLU A 250 -17.83 -21.11 -4.09
CA GLU A 250 -16.79 -22.14 -4.20
C GLU A 250 -15.49 -21.63 -3.54
N ARG A 251 -15.05 -20.43 -3.87
CA ARG A 251 -13.85 -19.81 -3.26
C ARG A 251 -13.95 -19.74 -1.74
N ILE A 252 -15.09 -19.33 -1.18
CA ILE A 252 -15.30 -19.27 0.27
C ILE A 252 -15.12 -20.64 0.93
N ARG A 253 -15.46 -21.76 0.23
CA ARG A 253 -15.30 -23.13 0.76
C ARG A 253 -13.89 -23.69 0.58
N GLU A 254 -13.14 -23.21 -0.40
CA GLU A 254 -11.85 -23.78 -0.81
C GLU A 254 -10.64 -22.94 -0.41
N ILE A 255 -10.83 -21.62 -0.29
CA ILE A 255 -9.75 -20.68 -0.04
C ILE A 255 -9.75 -20.28 1.43
N HIS A 256 -8.73 -20.75 2.16
CA HIS A 256 -8.59 -20.51 3.59
C HIS A 256 -7.27 -19.86 3.92
N HIS A 257 -7.32 -18.74 4.63
CA HIS A 257 -6.16 -18.09 5.22
C HIS A 257 -6.42 -17.77 6.69
N PRO A 258 -5.72 -18.44 7.64
CA PRO A 258 -6.08 -18.38 9.06
C PRO A 258 -6.10 -16.97 9.65
N LEU A 259 -5.19 -16.10 9.17
CA LEU A 259 -5.10 -14.71 9.64
C LEU A 259 -6.33 -13.90 9.21
N LEU A 260 -6.77 -14.04 7.96
CA LEU A 260 -7.96 -13.34 7.46
C LEU A 260 -9.23 -13.87 8.12
N GLU A 261 -9.39 -15.18 8.22
CA GLU A 261 -10.57 -15.79 8.89
C GLU A 261 -10.69 -15.33 10.34
N LYS A 262 -9.56 -15.29 11.07
CA LYS A 262 -9.54 -14.83 12.45
C LYS A 262 -9.94 -13.36 12.62
N HIS A 263 -9.54 -12.48 11.71
CA HIS A 263 -9.68 -11.03 11.88
C HIS A 263 -10.84 -10.43 11.09
N VAL A 264 -11.22 -11.02 9.95
CA VAL A 264 -12.29 -10.52 9.08
C VAL A 264 -13.40 -11.54 8.79
N GLY A 265 -13.27 -12.78 9.27
CA GLY A 265 -14.30 -13.80 9.16
C GLY A 265 -14.31 -14.56 7.84
N ARG A 266 -13.54 -14.16 6.81
CA ARG A 266 -13.40 -14.87 5.54
C ARG A 266 -12.12 -14.50 4.81
N SER A 267 -11.63 -15.43 3.98
CA SER A 267 -10.36 -15.28 3.26
C SER A 267 -10.48 -14.58 1.91
N THR A 268 -11.67 -14.59 1.31
CA THR A 268 -11.90 -14.07 -0.05
C THR A 268 -13.28 -13.45 -0.18
N ASN A 269 -13.38 -12.41 -1.00
CA ASN A 269 -14.62 -11.70 -1.28
C ASN A 269 -14.68 -11.33 -2.76
N LEU A 270 -15.86 -11.43 -3.36
CA LEU A 270 -16.17 -10.87 -4.66
C LEU A 270 -17.18 -9.74 -4.48
N LEU A 271 -16.78 -8.54 -4.85
CA LEU A 271 -17.61 -7.34 -4.79
C LEU A 271 -18.15 -7.03 -6.18
N PHE A 272 -19.48 -6.86 -6.29
CA PHE A 272 -20.14 -6.21 -7.42
C PHE A 272 -20.33 -4.75 -7.07
N SER A 273 -19.49 -3.86 -7.60
CA SER A 273 -19.39 -2.45 -7.16
C SER A 273 -20.07 -1.47 -8.11
N PHE A 274 -20.35 -1.89 -9.34
CA PHE A 274 -20.90 -1.01 -10.36
C PHE A 274 -21.83 -1.80 -11.29
N PHE A 275 -22.99 -1.18 -11.60
CA PHE A 275 -23.94 -1.68 -12.58
C PHE A 275 -24.56 -0.52 -13.32
N GLU A 276 -24.42 -0.49 -14.63
CA GLU A 276 -24.95 0.56 -15.49
C GLU A 276 -25.82 -0.07 -16.57
N TYR A 277 -27.11 0.23 -16.55
CA TYR A 277 -28.07 -0.16 -17.58
C TYR A 277 -29.22 0.84 -17.63
N GLY A 278 -29.58 1.21 -18.84
CA GLY A 278 -30.79 1.98 -19.09
C GLY A 278 -30.68 3.47 -18.74
N ASN A 279 -31.85 4.09 -18.75
CA ASN A 279 -32.09 5.48 -18.38
C ASN A 279 -33.40 5.55 -17.59
N SER A 280 -33.40 6.22 -16.45
CA SER A 280 -34.58 6.39 -15.59
C SER A 280 -35.75 7.09 -16.24
N GLU A 281 -35.52 7.81 -17.33
CA GLU A 281 -36.59 8.52 -18.11
C GLU A 281 -37.16 7.67 -19.27
N ALA A 282 -36.61 6.43 -19.48
CA ALA A 282 -36.99 5.55 -20.59
C ALA A 282 -37.06 4.09 -20.11
N LEU A 283 -38.10 3.78 -19.35
CA LEU A 283 -38.28 2.49 -18.66
C LEU A 283 -38.90 1.40 -19.52
N ASP A 284 -39.44 1.75 -20.70
CA ASP A 284 -40.19 0.89 -21.60
C ASP A 284 -39.41 0.42 -22.84
N ILE A 285 -38.12 0.76 -22.93
CA ILE A 285 -37.26 0.41 -24.05
C ILE A 285 -36.14 -0.56 -23.66
N VAL A 286 -35.67 -1.33 -24.65
CA VAL A 286 -34.46 -2.14 -24.54
C VAL A 286 -33.24 -1.27 -24.84
N HIS A 287 -32.33 -1.14 -23.89
CA HIS A 287 -31.03 -0.47 -24.06
C HIS A 287 -29.97 -1.43 -24.59
N GLU A 288 -29.05 -0.95 -25.44
CA GLU A 288 -28.12 -1.80 -26.18
C GLU A 288 -26.80 -2.09 -25.42
N THR A 289 -26.65 -1.56 -24.23
CA THR A 289 -25.43 -1.77 -23.45
C THR A 289 -25.76 -1.94 -21.96
N CYS A 290 -25.13 -2.93 -21.35
CA CYS A 290 -25.07 -3.08 -19.89
C CYS A 290 -23.60 -3.23 -19.46
N LYS A 291 -23.21 -2.61 -18.36
CA LYS A 291 -21.85 -2.71 -17.79
C LYS A 291 -21.91 -3.16 -16.34
N LEU A 292 -21.00 -4.06 -15.99
CA LEU A 292 -20.80 -4.59 -14.65
C LEU A 292 -19.36 -4.32 -14.21
N GLY A 293 -19.17 -3.83 -12.99
CA GLY A 293 -17.86 -3.66 -12.37
C GLY A 293 -17.70 -4.53 -11.13
N CYS A 294 -16.57 -5.24 -11.05
CA CYS A 294 -16.29 -6.21 -10.00
C CYS A 294 -14.90 -6.05 -9.42
N ALA A 295 -14.73 -6.48 -8.16
CA ALA A 295 -13.43 -6.64 -7.53
C ALA A 295 -13.37 -7.95 -6.75
N LEU A 296 -12.29 -8.72 -6.92
CA LEU A 296 -12.04 -9.97 -6.21
C LEU A 296 -10.80 -9.84 -5.34
N SER A 297 -10.88 -10.20 -4.06
CA SER A 297 -9.74 -10.27 -3.16
C SER A 297 -8.91 -11.55 -3.38
N ILE A 298 -7.59 -11.42 -3.24
CA ILE A 298 -6.59 -12.45 -3.52
C ILE A 298 -5.75 -12.68 -2.27
N ILE A 299 -5.43 -13.93 -1.96
CA ILE A 299 -4.56 -14.30 -0.84
C ILE A 299 -3.14 -14.68 -1.30
N PRO A 300 -2.14 -14.75 -0.39
CA PRO A 300 -0.81 -15.23 -0.75
C PRO A 300 -0.83 -16.61 -1.40
N GLY A 301 -0.03 -16.75 -2.48
CA GLY A 301 0.06 -17.96 -3.27
C GLY A 301 -0.88 -18.03 -4.48
N GLU A 302 -1.84 -17.14 -4.59
CA GLU A 302 -2.66 -17.02 -5.80
C GLU A 302 -1.97 -16.09 -6.81
N LYS A 303 -1.94 -16.51 -8.08
CA LYS A 303 -1.40 -15.74 -9.19
C LYS A 303 -2.50 -14.98 -9.92
N LEU A 304 -2.25 -13.75 -10.31
CA LEU A 304 -3.23 -12.90 -11.00
C LEU A 304 -3.71 -13.55 -12.30
N GLU A 305 -2.79 -14.16 -13.05
CA GLU A 305 -3.15 -14.80 -14.33
C GLU A 305 -4.06 -16.02 -14.16
N ASP A 306 -3.83 -16.82 -13.11
CA ASP A 306 -4.71 -17.96 -12.81
C ASP A 306 -6.11 -17.50 -12.42
N ILE A 307 -6.20 -16.39 -11.68
CA ILE A 307 -7.49 -15.78 -11.30
C ILE A 307 -8.21 -15.23 -12.53
N LYS A 308 -7.51 -14.52 -13.42
CA LYS A 308 -8.08 -14.05 -14.70
C LYS A 308 -8.66 -15.20 -15.50
N ASN A 309 -7.90 -16.28 -15.67
CA ASN A 309 -8.33 -17.45 -16.40
C ASN A 309 -9.56 -18.14 -15.77
N LYS A 310 -9.63 -18.19 -14.44
CA LYS A 310 -10.81 -18.74 -13.74
C LYS A 310 -12.04 -17.86 -13.95
N ILE A 311 -11.91 -16.54 -13.82
CA ILE A 311 -13.02 -15.60 -14.05
C ILE A 311 -13.50 -15.69 -15.51
N GLN A 312 -12.57 -15.68 -16.48
CA GLN A 312 -12.92 -15.82 -17.90
C GLN A 312 -13.72 -17.10 -18.14
N LYS A 313 -13.26 -18.25 -17.63
CA LYS A 313 -13.98 -19.53 -17.75
C LYS A 313 -15.40 -19.48 -17.18
N ARG A 314 -15.64 -18.72 -16.10
CA ARG A 314 -17.01 -18.58 -15.55
C ARG A 314 -17.90 -17.76 -16.48
N VAL A 315 -17.35 -16.71 -17.10
CA VAL A 315 -18.08 -15.96 -18.13
C VAL A 315 -18.37 -16.87 -19.33
N ASP A 316 -17.39 -17.63 -19.80
CA ASP A 316 -17.53 -18.55 -20.95
C ASP A 316 -18.63 -19.59 -20.71
N VAL A 317 -18.77 -20.13 -19.50
CA VAL A 317 -19.86 -21.09 -19.14
C VAL A 317 -21.24 -20.50 -19.39
N VAL A 318 -21.43 -19.20 -19.21
CA VAL A 318 -22.70 -18.51 -19.49
C VAL A 318 -22.84 -18.25 -20.99
N VAL A 319 -21.78 -17.79 -21.63
CA VAL A 319 -21.73 -17.55 -23.09
C VAL A 319 -22.12 -18.83 -23.86
N ASP A 320 -21.57 -20.00 -23.48
CA ASP A 320 -21.84 -21.25 -24.13
C ASP A 320 -23.33 -21.70 -24.09
N LYS A 321 -24.10 -21.15 -23.16
CA LYS A 321 -25.53 -21.45 -23.00
C LYS A 321 -26.46 -20.43 -23.65
N ASN A 322 -25.95 -19.34 -24.16
CA ASN A 322 -26.69 -18.21 -24.69
C ASN A 322 -26.29 -17.93 -26.14
N GLU A 323 -27.18 -18.22 -27.10
CA GLU A 323 -26.91 -18.08 -28.53
C GLU A 323 -26.54 -16.62 -28.92
N TRP A 324 -27.20 -15.62 -28.28
CA TRP A 324 -26.87 -14.22 -28.53
C TRP A 324 -25.44 -13.87 -28.09
N MET A 325 -25.06 -14.31 -26.89
CA MET A 325 -23.72 -14.05 -26.36
C MET A 325 -22.61 -14.80 -27.13
N LYS A 326 -22.91 -15.93 -27.78
CA LYS A 326 -21.94 -16.60 -28.69
C LYS A 326 -21.61 -15.71 -29.89
N GLU A 327 -22.61 -15.04 -30.44
CA GLU A 327 -22.46 -14.13 -31.58
C GLU A 327 -21.97 -12.73 -31.14
N ASN A 328 -22.30 -12.33 -29.92
CA ASN A 328 -21.99 -11.02 -29.34
C ASN A 328 -21.33 -11.20 -27.97
N PRO A 329 -20.11 -11.75 -27.89
CA PRO A 329 -19.48 -12.11 -26.62
C PRO A 329 -19.25 -10.87 -25.75
N PRO A 330 -19.47 -10.99 -24.42
CA PRO A 330 -19.22 -9.89 -23.50
C PRO A 330 -17.74 -9.50 -23.47
N GLU A 331 -17.47 -8.20 -23.42
CA GLU A 331 -16.12 -7.65 -23.37
C GLU A 331 -15.64 -7.63 -21.90
N LEU A 332 -14.75 -8.54 -21.52
CA LEU A 332 -14.10 -8.55 -20.21
C LEU A 332 -12.84 -7.69 -20.24
N LYS A 333 -12.81 -6.63 -19.41
CA LYS A 333 -11.70 -5.71 -19.28
C LYS A 333 -11.08 -5.79 -17.90
N TRP A 334 -9.79 -6.11 -17.82
CA TRP A 334 -9.01 -6.06 -16.60
C TRP A 334 -8.59 -4.62 -16.32
N VAL A 335 -9.03 -4.06 -15.18
CA VAL A 335 -8.80 -2.65 -14.82
C VAL A 335 -7.52 -2.48 -14.03
N SER A 336 -7.36 -3.25 -12.97
CA SER A 336 -6.13 -3.28 -12.17
C SER A 336 -6.01 -4.59 -11.43
N GLY A 337 -4.80 -4.93 -11.04
CA GLY A 337 -4.53 -6.09 -10.22
C GLY A 337 -3.25 -5.93 -9.44
N VAL A 338 -3.29 -6.33 -8.19
CA VAL A 338 -2.13 -6.39 -7.30
C VAL A 338 -2.15 -7.71 -6.56
N SER A 339 -1.03 -8.41 -6.51
CA SER A 339 -0.91 -9.65 -5.76
C SER A 339 -0.97 -9.41 -4.26
N SER A 340 -1.27 -10.46 -3.52
CA SER A 340 -1.06 -10.52 -2.08
C SER A 340 0.42 -10.78 -1.76
N ALA A 341 0.85 -10.40 -0.57
CA ALA A 341 2.18 -10.69 -0.07
C ALA A 341 2.16 -11.03 1.42
N SER A 342 3.09 -11.88 1.84
CA SER A 342 3.32 -12.17 3.25
C SER A 342 4.79 -12.47 3.51
N THR A 343 5.29 -11.99 4.63
CA THR A 343 6.60 -12.39 5.16
C THR A 343 6.43 -13.60 6.07
N ASP A 344 7.26 -14.63 5.86
CA ASP A 344 7.25 -15.81 6.72
C ASP A 344 7.61 -15.42 8.16
N ILE A 345 6.79 -15.86 9.10
CA ILE A 345 7.04 -15.65 10.54
C ILE A 345 8.32 -16.37 11.06
N LYS A 346 8.87 -17.30 10.27
CA LYS A 346 10.15 -17.96 10.52
C LYS A 346 11.32 -17.22 9.88
N SER A 347 11.07 -16.14 9.14
CA SER A 347 12.16 -15.34 8.60
C SER A 347 12.95 -14.68 9.73
N ASN A 348 14.25 -14.59 9.55
CA ASN A 348 15.16 -14.03 10.56
C ASN A 348 14.74 -12.61 10.99
N ILE A 349 14.34 -11.75 10.04
CA ILE A 349 13.89 -10.39 10.37
C ILE A 349 12.61 -10.39 11.22
N TYR A 350 11.68 -11.32 10.98
CA TYR A 350 10.46 -11.43 11.79
C TYR A 350 10.79 -11.92 13.21
N GLU A 351 11.61 -12.97 13.34
CA GLU A 351 11.99 -13.54 14.64
C GLU A 351 12.73 -12.52 15.52
N ILE A 352 13.71 -11.79 14.94
CA ILE A 352 14.42 -10.71 15.65
C ILE A 352 13.43 -9.61 16.08
N THR A 353 12.61 -9.13 15.14
CA THR A 353 11.62 -8.07 15.44
C THR A 353 10.67 -8.48 16.54
N HIS A 354 10.10 -9.67 16.44
CA HIS A 354 9.17 -10.21 17.44
C HIS A 354 9.82 -10.36 18.82
N LYS A 355 11.05 -10.87 18.86
CA LYS A 355 11.84 -11.01 20.11
C LYS A 355 12.11 -9.66 20.76
N ILE A 356 12.56 -8.67 19.97
CA ILE A 356 12.84 -7.31 20.48
C ILE A 356 11.55 -6.65 20.98
N PHE A 357 10.44 -6.76 20.25
CA PHE A 357 9.16 -6.22 20.69
C PHE A 357 8.74 -6.85 22.02
N THR A 358 8.84 -8.17 22.14
CA THR A 358 8.49 -8.91 23.38
C THR A 358 9.38 -8.47 24.55
N ASN A 359 10.67 -8.32 24.32
CA ASN A 359 11.62 -7.83 25.35
C ASN A 359 11.31 -6.41 25.82
N ASN A 360 10.67 -5.60 24.98
CA ASN A 360 10.19 -4.24 25.28
C ASN A 360 8.73 -4.21 25.76
N ASN A 361 8.19 -5.35 26.23
CA ASN A 361 6.82 -5.52 26.72
C ASN A 361 5.74 -5.15 25.67
N ILE A 362 6.04 -5.37 24.40
CA ILE A 362 5.08 -5.24 23.31
C ILE A 362 4.69 -6.64 22.84
N SER A 363 3.39 -6.92 22.76
CA SER A 363 2.86 -8.16 22.18
C SER A 363 2.35 -7.87 20.76
N PRO A 364 3.19 -7.97 19.73
CA PRO A 364 2.81 -7.59 18.38
C PRO A 364 1.89 -8.63 17.76
N LYS A 365 1.02 -8.16 16.86
CA LYS A 365 0.16 -9.01 16.03
C LYS A 365 0.36 -8.62 14.58
N ILE A 366 0.27 -9.59 13.68
CA ILE A 366 0.19 -9.29 12.26
C ILE A 366 -1.19 -8.72 11.98
N ASN A 367 -1.23 -7.51 11.40
CA ASN A 367 -2.47 -6.87 11.01
C ASN A 367 -2.78 -7.19 9.54
N PRO A 368 -3.82 -7.99 9.23
CA PRO A 368 -4.20 -8.32 7.88
C PRO A 368 -5.10 -7.27 7.21
N LEU A 369 -5.49 -6.23 7.94
CA LEU A 369 -6.41 -5.19 7.46
C LEU A 369 -5.70 -4.07 6.71
N HIS A 370 -4.37 -4.06 6.73
CA HIS A 370 -3.58 -3.08 6.01
C HIS A 370 -3.44 -3.50 4.54
N THR A 371 -4.21 -2.90 3.66
CA THR A 371 -4.39 -3.34 2.27
C THR A 371 -3.45 -2.67 1.26
N SER A 372 -2.89 -1.51 1.58
CA SER A 372 -2.11 -0.68 0.63
C SER A 372 -0.62 -0.63 1.00
N SER A 373 -0.05 -1.73 1.50
CA SER A 373 1.31 -1.68 2.00
C SER A 373 2.36 -1.87 0.91
N ASP A 374 3.35 -0.99 0.90
CA ASP A 374 4.55 -1.09 0.05
C ASP A 374 5.46 -2.26 0.42
N ILE A 375 5.19 -2.98 1.54
CA ILE A 375 5.90 -4.23 1.86
C ILE A 375 5.78 -5.27 0.75
N ARG A 376 4.70 -5.21 -0.06
CA ARG A 376 4.46 -6.11 -1.19
C ARG A 376 5.61 -6.11 -2.19
N ASN A 377 6.11 -4.93 -2.54
CA ASN A 377 7.08 -4.82 -3.62
C ASN A 377 8.40 -5.56 -3.34
N PRO A 378 9.10 -5.38 -2.22
CA PRO A 378 10.31 -6.18 -1.98
C PRO A 378 10.04 -7.69 -1.91
N ILE A 379 8.89 -8.08 -1.31
CA ILE A 379 8.53 -9.50 -1.18
C ILE A 379 8.26 -10.12 -2.56
N VAL A 380 7.38 -9.51 -3.36
CA VAL A 380 6.92 -10.09 -4.64
C VAL A 380 7.97 -9.93 -5.73
N GLN A 381 8.62 -8.76 -5.81
CA GLN A 381 9.54 -8.46 -6.89
C GLN A 381 10.90 -9.14 -6.74
N LYS A 382 11.38 -9.33 -5.52
CA LYS A 382 12.75 -9.81 -5.25
C LYS A 382 12.85 -10.90 -4.18
N GLY A 383 11.74 -11.34 -3.58
CA GLY A 383 11.75 -12.33 -2.50
C GLY A 383 12.39 -11.82 -1.20
N ILE A 384 12.48 -10.52 -1.02
CA ILE A 384 13.09 -9.89 0.16
C ILE A 384 12.06 -9.87 1.30
N PRO A 385 12.28 -10.60 2.41
CA PRO A 385 11.40 -10.56 3.58
C PRO A 385 11.26 -9.13 4.10
N THR A 386 10.03 -8.63 4.17
CA THR A 386 9.77 -7.23 4.52
C THR A 386 8.72 -7.13 5.61
N LEU A 387 8.99 -6.29 6.59
CA LEU A 387 8.04 -5.92 7.64
C LEU A 387 7.72 -4.43 7.54
N GLY A 388 6.55 -4.05 8.06
CA GLY A 388 6.22 -2.64 8.27
C GLY A 388 5.74 -2.41 9.68
N PHE A 389 6.13 -1.29 10.29
CA PHE A 389 5.62 -0.83 11.57
C PHE A 389 5.97 0.64 11.79
N GLY A 390 5.29 1.25 12.74
CA GLY A 390 5.55 2.63 13.10
C GLY A 390 4.82 3.03 14.38
N PRO A 391 4.95 4.29 14.80
CA PRO A 391 4.33 4.83 16.00
C PRO A 391 2.81 5.02 15.86
N ILE A 392 2.14 5.26 16.98
CA ILE A 392 0.72 5.61 17.03
C ILE A 392 0.50 6.97 16.37
N CYS A 393 -0.51 7.03 15.51
CA CYS A 393 -0.95 8.23 14.81
C CYS A 393 -2.48 8.27 14.70
N GLY A 394 -3.02 9.33 14.13
CA GLY A 394 -4.45 9.41 13.82
C GLY A 394 -4.81 10.62 12.99
N ASN A 395 -6.09 10.73 12.67
CA ASN A 395 -6.68 11.78 11.84
C ASN A 395 -5.97 11.93 10.49
N LEU A 396 -5.88 10.81 9.75
CA LEU A 396 -5.10 10.74 8.52
C LEU A 396 -5.74 11.58 7.41
N THR A 397 -4.96 12.47 6.80
CA THR A 397 -5.40 13.29 5.65
C THR A 397 -5.79 12.44 4.45
N MET A 398 -5.18 11.26 4.28
CA MET A 398 -5.59 10.29 3.25
C MET A 398 -7.05 9.81 3.42
N SER A 399 -7.60 9.88 4.63
CA SER A 399 -9.00 9.55 4.94
C SER A 399 -9.92 10.78 4.96
N ASN A 400 -9.46 11.91 4.41
CA ASN A 400 -10.13 13.21 4.46
C ASN A 400 -10.39 13.72 5.89
N GLU A 401 -9.52 13.34 6.84
CA GLU A 401 -9.54 13.88 8.21
C GLU A 401 -8.61 15.10 8.32
N THR A 402 -8.83 15.92 9.35
CA THR A 402 -8.03 17.11 9.64
C THR A 402 -7.35 16.97 10.99
N ASN A 403 -6.36 17.83 11.28
CA ASN A 403 -5.58 17.75 12.51
C ASN A 403 -4.81 16.43 12.66
N GLU A 404 -4.22 15.94 11.57
CA GLU A 404 -3.36 14.77 11.55
C GLU A 404 -2.27 14.86 12.62
N TRP A 405 -2.02 13.78 13.35
CA TRP A 405 -1.13 13.78 14.49
C TRP A 405 -0.33 12.50 14.63
N LEU A 406 0.82 12.65 15.32
CA LEU A 406 1.75 11.60 15.72
C LEU A 406 1.95 11.63 17.24
N ASP A 407 1.91 10.48 17.92
CA ASP A 407 2.30 10.38 19.33
C ASP A 407 3.83 10.40 19.47
N LEU A 408 4.36 11.40 20.17
CA LEU A 408 5.80 11.59 20.31
C LEU A 408 6.47 10.57 21.24
N GLU A 409 5.78 10.07 22.24
CA GLU A 409 6.34 9.07 23.16
C GLU A 409 6.46 7.72 22.44
N ASP A 410 5.41 7.34 21.71
CA ASP A 410 5.42 6.12 20.90
C ASP A 410 6.41 6.22 19.74
N TYR A 411 6.58 7.42 19.15
CA TYR A 411 7.61 7.68 18.15
C TYR A 411 9.02 7.40 18.66
N PHE A 412 9.37 7.92 19.84
CA PHE A 412 10.68 7.70 20.42
C PHE A 412 10.91 6.24 20.83
N LYS A 413 9.85 5.57 21.30
CA LYS A 413 9.88 4.15 21.57
C LYS A 413 10.10 3.35 20.28
N ALA A 414 9.37 3.67 19.21
CA ALA A 414 9.54 3.04 17.91
C ALA A 414 10.94 3.25 17.34
N LEU A 415 11.49 4.46 17.48
CA LEU A 415 12.85 4.79 17.06
C LEU A 415 13.91 3.94 17.77
N CYS A 416 13.84 3.82 19.11
CA CYS A 416 14.77 2.99 19.88
C CYS A 416 14.67 1.51 19.48
N ILE A 417 13.47 1.00 19.31
CA ILE A 417 13.21 -0.38 18.90
C ILE A 417 13.73 -0.64 17.49
N THR A 418 13.52 0.27 16.56
CA THR A 418 14.04 0.16 15.19
C THR A 418 15.57 0.11 15.20
N ALA A 419 16.25 0.96 15.98
CA ALA A 419 17.70 0.93 16.11
C ALA A 419 18.21 -0.40 16.71
N GLU A 420 17.49 -0.96 17.68
CA GLU A 420 17.81 -2.26 18.28
C GLU A 420 17.64 -3.42 17.26
N ILE A 421 16.57 -3.39 16.44
CA ILE A 421 16.36 -4.38 15.38
C ILE A 421 17.47 -4.30 14.34
N VAL A 422 17.75 -3.10 13.83
CA VAL A 422 18.76 -2.88 12.80
C VAL A 422 20.14 -3.29 13.28
N THR A 423 20.53 -2.90 14.50
CA THR A 423 21.84 -3.27 15.04
C THR A 423 21.97 -4.77 15.31
N THR A 424 20.91 -5.41 15.77
CA THR A 424 20.90 -6.87 16.00
C THR A 424 21.00 -7.59 14.67
N TYR A 425 20.17 -7.21 13.69
CA TYR A 425 20.10 -7.86 12.38
C TYR A 425 21.40 -7.71 11.58
N CYS A 426 21.92 -6.48 11.48
CA CYS A 426 23.13 -6.22 10.70
C CYS A 426 24.41 -6.79 11.34
N ASN A 427 24.37 -7.22 12.60
CA ASN A 427 25.52 -7.81 13.30
C ASN A 427 25.46 -9.35 13.37
N GLU A 428 24.42 -9.97 12.82
CA GLU A 428 24.43 -11.41 12.57
C GLU A 428 25.29 -11.73 11.34
#